data_c26eb5af9087bef6e5c37d5099abd41d
#
_entry.id   c26eb5af9087bef6e5c37d5099abd41d
#
_cell.length_a   1.000
_cell.length_b   1.000
_cell.length_c   1.000
_cell.angle_alpha   90.00
_cell.angle_beta   90.00
_cell.angle_gamma   90.00
#
_symmetry.space_group_name_H-M   'P 1'
#
loop_
_entity.id
_entity.type
_entity.pdbx_description
1 polymer ?
#
loop_
_entity_poly.entity_id
_entity_poly.type
_entity_poly.pdbx_seq_one_letter_code
_entity_poly.pdbx_strand_id
1 'polypeptide(L)'
;MAKILFTGAFRFPDGDAASLRLNNMINILKPYYDEILVCGWEQKNKSLIDNQFYLHNSIKCFPQAELDNNSTTLLEKFGSFIYKGERTLNWIENYLKKDTIEIVVVYNPPALFALQLISLCKKYNIKLILDSTEWYDSSHLPMGRFGLPAIENFIRMHYVYPKISNIISISHYLNNYYSKKSYRPDINQIILPIVLDCQLVAEKPSIDQGINFIYAGNLGKKDNIIDFINYLPTLHQQLNCPILFNIAGVTFSQMRDLLGSENFDRVQTYINCHGRLSRDKVIDLYSKSHFSVLFRDDKRYAHAGFPTKLVESWSMATPVICNPIGDITLYAQHGENACIVNDITDVVRFLDDVLKNNQYKYMQQQCQKTIDLKLSNKVYSNQLLEFFRRLK
;
A
#
# COMPACT_ATOMS: atom_id res chain seq x y z
N MET A 1 3.70 -19.83 25.63
CA MET A 1 4.19 -19.63 24.25
C MET A 1 3.38 -18.51 23.63
N ALA A 2 4.04 -17.42 23.26
CA ALA A 2 3.35 -16.22 22.79
C ALA A 2 2.88 -16.35 21.32
N LYS A 3 1.55 -16.28 21.11
CA LYS A 3 0.96 -16.38 19.79
C LYS A 3 0.43 -15.04 19.31
N ILE A 4 0.75 -14.70 18.06
CA ILE A 4 0.23 -13.50 17.39
C ILE A 4 -0.73 -13.90 16.26
N LEU A 5 -1.87 -13.24 16.20
CA LEU A 5 -2.81 -13.32 15.09
C LEU A 5 -2.77 -12.01 14.28
N PHE A 6 -2.53 -12.10 12.98
CA PHE A 6 -2.76 -11.03 12.01
C PHE A 6 -4.10 -11.23 11.33
N THR A 7 -4.95 -10.20 11.33
CA THR A 7 -6.26 -10.26 10.69
C THR A 7 -6.67 -8.91 10.09
N GLY A 8 -7.72 -8.88 9.27
CA GLY A 8 -8.28 -7.65 8.69
C GLY A 8 -8.44 -7.70 7.17
N ALA A 9 -8.65 -6.52 6.57
CA ALA A 9 -9.03 -6.37 5.17
C ALA A 9 -7.85 -6.55 4.19
N PHE A 10 -7.26 -7.73 4.15
CA PHE A 10 -6.15 -8.07 3.25
C PHE A 10 -6.30 -9.47 2.66
N ARG A 11 -5.57 -9.72 1.57
CA ARG A 11 -5.33 -11.04 0.99
C ARG A 11 -3.92 -11.49 1.32
N PHE A 12 -3.75 -12.74 1.73
CA PHE A 12 -2.43 -13.25 2.10
C PHE A 12 -2.15 -14.58 1.35
N PRO A 13 -0.90 -14.88 0.97
CA PRO A 13 0.32 -14.08 1.14
C PRO A 13 0.51 -13.02 0.06
N ASP A 14 -0.20 -13.15 -1.06
CA ASP A 14 -0.05 -12.32 -2.25
C ASP A 14 -1.38 -11.66 -2.63
N GLY A 15 -1.32 -10.48 -3.23
CA GLY A 15 -2.51 -9.89 -3.82
C GLY A 15 -2.60 -8.37 -3.75
N ASP A 16 -1.96 -7.72 -2.78
CA ASP A 16 -2.04 -6.27 -2.63
C ASP A 16 -0.90 -5.70 -1.74
N ALA A 17 -0.86 -4.38 -1.61
CA ALA A 17 0.12 -3.69 -0.77
C ALA A 17 0.00 -4.08 0.73
N ALA A 18 -1.18 -4.51 1.17
CA ALA A 18 -1.39 -4.95 2.54
C ALA A 18 -0.65 -6.26 2.82
N SER A 19 -0.71 -7.23 1.89
CA SER A 19 0.01 -8.49 2.03
C SER A 19 1.52 -8.29 2.13
N LEU A 20 2.09 -7.38 1.33
CA LEU A 20 3.50 -7.03 1.40
C LEU A 20 3.88 -6.46 2.77
N ARG A 21 3.08 -5.52 3.29
CA ARG A 21 3.28 -4.92 4.60
C ARG A 21 3.22 -5.97 5.73
N LEU A 22 2.24 -6.86 5.69
CA LEU A 22 2.10 -7.95 6.65
C LEU A 22 3.29 -8.90 6.61
N ASN A 23 3.70 -9.35 5.41
CA ASN A 23 4.84 -10.23 5.25
C ASN A 23 6.11 -9.63 5.87
N ASN A 24 6.34 -8.33 5.70
CA ASN A 24 7.50 -7.67 6.30
C ASN A 24 7.41 -7.63 7.84
N MET A 25 6.26 -7.27 8.41
CA MET A 25 6.07 -7.31 9.87
C MET A 25 6.23 -8.74 10.42
N ILE A 26 5.66 -9.73 9.76
CA ILE A 26 5.76 -11.14 10.13
C ILE A 26 7.23 -11.60 10.11
N ASN A 27 7.98 -11.27 9.06
CA ASN A 27 9.40 -11.65 8.95
C ASN A 27 10.25 -11.06 10.06
N ILE A 28 9.96 -9.81 10.48
CA ILE A 28 10.65 -9.18 11.62
C ILE A 28 10.28 -9.88 12.94
N LEU A 29 9.01 -10.26 13.13
CA LEU A 29 8.50 -10.76 14.40
C LEU A 29 8.71 -12.28 14.57
N LYS A 30 8.76 -13.04 13.48
CA LYS A 30 8.81 -14.51 13.48
C LYS A 30 9.91 -15.11 14.38
N PRO A 31 11.12 -14.53 14.49
CA PRO A 31 12.16 -15.07 15.39
C PRO A 31 11.86 -14.93 16.89
N TYR A 32 10.87 -14.12 17.27
CA TYR A 32 10.60 -13.73 18.65
C TYR A 32 9.29 -14.27 19.22
N TYR A 33 8.51 -14.97 18.38
CA TYR A 33 7.22 -15.52 18.76
C TYR A 33 7.12 -16.99 18.36
N ASP A 34 6.49 -17.78 19.21
CA ASP A 34 6.42 -19.24 19.03
C ASP A 34 5.52 -19.63 17.87
N GLU A 35 4.43 -18.89 17.68
CA GLU A 35 3.48 -19.13 16.61
C GLU A 35 2.88 -17.82 16.07
N ILE A 36 2.89 -17.70 14.75
CA ILE A 36 2.19 -16.62 14.03
C ILE A 36 1.07 -17.21 13.20
N LEU A 37 -0.12 -16.68 13.39
CA LEU A 37 -1.34 -17.05 12.68
C LEU A 37 -1.76 -15.88 11.77
N VAL A 38 -2.29 -16.20 10.60
CA VAL A 38 -2.86 -15.23 9.67
C VAL A 38 -4.30 -15.60 9.37
N CYS A 39 -5.23 -14.70 9.66
CA CYS A 39 -6.64 -14.87 9.36
C CYS A 39 -7.04 -13.79 8.33
N GLY A 40 -6.75 -14.08 7.06
CA GLY A 40 -6.98 -13.16 5.94
C GLY A 40 -8.42 -13.21 5.41
N TRP A 41 -8.76 -12.23 4.59
CA TRP A 41 -10.09 -12.07 3.99
C TRP A 41 -10.18 -12.58 2.55
N GLU A 42 -9.12 -13.27 2.09
CA GLU A 42 -9.08 -13.91 0.78
C GLU A 42 -10.06 -15.08 0.64
N GLN A 43 -10.27 -15.48 -0.61
CA GLN A 43 -11.11 -16.63 -0.96
C GLN A 43 -10.51 -17.96 -0.48
N LYS A 44 -11.36 -18.94 -0.22
CA LYS A 44 -10.97 -20.30 0.15
C LYS A 44 -10.58 -21.16 -1.08
N ASN A 45 -9.85 -20.59 -2.04
CA ASN A 45 -9.53 -21.26 -3.32
C ASN A 45 -8.28 -22.15 -3.26
N LYS A 46 -7.58 -22.19 -2.13
CA LYS A 46 -6.37 -23.00 -1.95
C LYS A 46 -6.77 -24.36 -1.34
N SER A 47 -6.05 -25.42 -1.69
CA SER A 47 -6.19 -26.72 -1.00
C SER A 47 -5.90 -26.51 0.49
N LEU A 48 -6.94 -26.64 1.29
CA LEU A 48 -6.84 -26.43 2.73
C LEU A 48 -6.48 -27.77 3.40
N ILE A 49 -5.60 -27.73 4.40
CA ILE A 49 -5.32 -28.84 5.30
C ILE A 49 -6.53 -28.97 6.22
N ASP A 50 -7.14 -30.15 6.26
CA ASP A 50 -8.37 -30.45 7.03
C ASP A 50 -9.51 -29.45 6.79
N ASN A 51 -9.59 -28.88 5.58
CA ASN A 51 -10.55 -27.82 5.20
C ASN A 51 -10.50 -26.56 6.08
N GLN A 52 -9.40 -26.31 6.82
CA GLN A 52 -9.30 -25.23 7.79
C GLN A 52 -8.26 -24.18 7.43
N PHE A 53 -7.04 -24.59 7.08
CA PHE A 53 -5.93 -23.66 6.83
C PHE A 53 -5.00 -24.18 5.72
N TYR A 54 -4.17 -23.28 5.20
CA TYR A 54 -3.01 -23.63 4.38
C TYR A 54 -1.73 -23.13 5.04
N LEU A 55 -0.59 -23.66 4.61
CA LEU A 55 0.73 -23.22 5.09
C LEU A 55 1.39 -22.29 4.07
N HIS A 56 1.92 -21.19 4.56
CA HIS A 56 2.82 -20.31 3.81
C HIS A 56 4.07 -20.01 4.65
N ASN A 57 5.25 -20.44 4.21
CA ASN A 57 6.51 -20.27 4.95
C ASN A 57 6.39 -20.71 6.44
N SER A 58 5.75 -21.85 6.69
CA SER A 58 5.46 -22.40 8.02
C SER A 58 4.45 -21.61 8.87
N ILE A 59 3.74 -20.64 8.27
CA ILE A 59 2.69 -19.86 8.92
C ILE A 59 1.33 -20.48 8.59
N LYS A 60 0.49 -20.70 9.60
CA LYS A 60 -0.89 -21.16 9.40
C LYS A 60 -1.78 -20.01 8.96
N CYS A 61 -2.39 -20.15 7.79
CA CYS A 61 -3.24 -19.15 7.16
C CYS A 61 -4.69 -19.63 7.06
N PHE A 62 -5.61 -18.88 7.63
CA PHE A 62 -7.04 -19.22 7.77
C PHE A 62 -7.89 -18.24 6.91
N PRO A 63 -8.16 -18.55 5.64
CA PRO A 63 -8.92 -17.66 4.74
C PRO A 63 -10.39 -17.63 5.14
N GLN A 64 -10.98 -16.43 5.30
CA GLN A 64 -12.36 -16.24 5.74
C GLN A 64 -13.34 -15.85 4.62
N ALA A 65 -12.85 -15.56 3.41
CA ALA A 65 -13.68 -15.18 2.26
C ALA A 65 -14.59 -13.94 2.50
N GLU A 66 -14.14 -13.00 3.34
CA GLU A 66 -14.88 -11.77 3.65
C GLU A 66 -14.94 -10.78 2.48
N LEU A 67 -14.02 -10.91 1.50
CA LEU A 67 -13.98 -10.06 0.32
C LEU A 67 -14.85 -10.61 -0.82
N ASP A 68 -15.43 -11.80 -0.66
CA ASP A 68 -16.32 -12.39 -1.64
C ASP A 68 -17.72 -11.80 -1.48
N ASN A 69 -18.10 -11.01 -2.45
CA ASN A 69 -19.43 -10.38 -2.46
C ASN A 69 -20.28 -11.03 -3.56
N ASN A 70 -21.00 -12.08 -3.20
CA ASN A 70 -21.99 -12.74 -4.07
C ASN A 70 -23.39 -12.11 -3.93
N SER A 71 -23.47 -10.93 -3.32
CA SER A 71 -24.75 -10.25 -3.07
C SER A 71 -25.36 -9.75 -4.37
N THR A 72 -26.57 -10.15 -4.65
CA THR A 72 -27.32 -9.79 -5.85
C THR A 72 -28.26 -8.61 -5.61
N THR A 73 -28.84 -8.53 -4.42
CA THR A 73 -29.78 -7.47 -4.05
C THR A 73 -29.12 -6.29 -3.31
N LEU A 74 -29.77 -5.13 -3.31
CA LEU A 74 -29.30 -3.95 -2.57
C LEU A 74 -29.25 -4.19 -1.05
N LEU A 75 -30.20 -4.94 -0.51
CA LEU A 75 -30.27 -5.26 0.92
C LEU A 75 -29.13 -6.19 1.33
N GLU A 76 -28.81 -7.20 0.50
CA GLU A 76 -27.67 -8.09 0.72
C GLU A 76 -26.33 -7.33 0.65
N LYS A 77 -26.19 -6.42 -0.31
CA LYS A 77 -25.00 -5.55 -0.41
C LYS A 77 -24.84 -4.66 0.81
N PHE A 78 -25.94 -4.11 1.32
CA PHE A 78 -25.95 -3.32 2.55
C PHE A 78 -25.56 -4.18 3.77
N GLY A 79 -26.19 -5.35 3.93
CA GLY A 79 -25.87 -6.29 4.99
C GLY A 79 -24.39 -6.75 4.94
N SER A 80 -23.91 -7.18 3.77
CA SER A 80 -22.53 -7.62 3.58
C SER A 80 -21.50 -6.50 3.84
N PHE A 81 -21.88 -5.24 3.62
CA PHE A 81 -21.04 -4.10 3.95
C PHE A 81 -20.95 -3.87 5.47
N ILE A 82 -22.09 -3.91 6.17
CA ILE A 82 -22.14 -3.63 7.62
C ILE A 82 -21.53 -4.76 8.44
N TYR A 83 -21.86 -6.03 8.11
CA TYR A 83 -21.40 -7.21 8.85
C TYR A 83 -20.08 -7.77 8.34
N LYS A 84 -19.32 -6.95 7.59
CA LYS A 84 -18.02 -7.34 7.07
C LYS A 84 -17.03 -7.62 8.22
N GLY A 85 -16.48 -8.84 8.24
CA GLY A 85 -15.61 -9.33 9.31
C GLY A 85 -16.30 -10.28 10.30
N GLU A 86 -17.61 -10.56 10.14
CA GLU A 86 -18.35 -11.45 11.04
C GLU A 86 -17.82 -12.89 11.01
N ARG A 87 -17.46 -13.43 9.83
CA ARG A 87 -16.87 -14.77 9.72
C ARG A 87 -15.54 -14.85 10.45
N THR A 88 -14.75 -13.78 10.34
CA THR A 88 -13.46 -13.64 11.02
C THR A 88 -13.62 -13.61 12.54
N LEU A 89 -14.60 -12.85 13.05
CA LEU A 89 -14.90 -12.80 14.49
C LEU A 89 -15.33 -14.17 15.02
N ASN A 90 -16.25 -14.82 14.31
CA ASN A 90 -16.72 -16.16 14.68
C ASN A 90 -15.57 -17.17 14.67
N TRP A 91 -14.66 -17.09 13.71
CA TRP A 91 -13.47 -17.93 13.67
C TRP A 91 -12.56 -17.67 14.88
N ILE A 92 -12.25 -16.39 15.19
CA ILE A 92 -11.42 -16.01 16.35
C ILE A 92 -12.05 -16.53 17.65
N GLU A 93 -13.35 -16.31 17.87
CA GLU A 93 -14.04 -16.77 19.08
C GLU A 93 -14.02 -18.30 19.22
N ASN A 94 -14.22 -19.03 18.13
CA ASN A 94 -14.15 -20.49 18.14
C ASN A 94 -12.71 -21.01 18.33
N TYR A 95 -11.71 -20.31 17.82
CA TYR A 95 -10.30 -20.62 18.06
C TYR A 95 -9.96 -20.45 19.55
N LEU A 96 -10.39 -19.34 20.16
CA LEU A 96 -10.15 -19.02 21.57
C LEU A 96 -10.82 -19.96 22.58
N LYS A 97 -11.80 -20.76 22.16
CA LYS A 97 -12.38 -21.85 22.97
C LYS A 97 -11.46 -23.08 23.08
N LYS A 98 -10.49 -23.20 22.17
CA LYS A 98 -9.62 -24.38 22.03
C LYS A 98 -8.15 -24.06 22.34
N ASP A 99 -7.72 -22.83 22.09
CA ASP A 99 -6.34 -22.41 22.19
C ASP A 99 -6.26 -20.91 22.54
N THR A 100 -5.08 -20.39 22.80
CA THR A 100 -4.86 -19.01 23.23
C THR A 100 -4.25 -18.15 22.11
N ILE A 101 -4.60 -16.86 22.11
CA ILE A 101 -3.96 -15.80 21.33
C ILE A 101 -3.61 -14.68 22.31
N GLU A 102 -2.37 -14.22 22.31
CA GLU A 102 -1.94 -13.14 23.20
C GLU A 102 -2.05 -11.75 22.56
N ILE A 103 -1.80 -11.69 21.25
CA ILE A 103 -1.76 -10.45 20.50
C ILE A 103 -2.57 -10.60 19.21
N VAL A 104 -3.42 -9.62 18.95
CA VAL A 104 -4.12 -9.49 17.65
C VAL A 104 -3.65 -8.19 16.99
N VAL A 105 -3.12 -8.30 15.77
CA VAL A 105 -2.83 -7.17 14.88
C VAL A 105 -3.93 -7.10 13.84
N VAL A 106 -4.70 -6.01 13.84
CA VAL A 106 -5.81 -5.84 12.90
C VAL A 106 -5.53 -4.73 11.90
N TYR A 107 -5.57 -5.08 10.61
CA TYR A 107 -5.30 -4.18 9.50
C TYR A 107 -6.59 -3.49 9.02
N ASN A 108 -6.66 -2.16 9.13
CA ASN A 108 -7.73 -1.30 8.62
C ASN A 108 -9.16 -1.87 8.82
N PRO A 109 -9.57 -2.31 10.03
CA PRO A 109 -10.86 -2.97 10.23
C PRO A 109 -12.03 -2.01 10.01
N PRO A 110 -13.18 -2.46 9.43
CA PRO A 110 -14.43 -1.69 9.47
C PRO A 110 -14.87 -1.39 10.90
N ALA A 111 -15.64 -0.32 11.09
CA ALA A 111 -16.00 0.19 12.42
C ALA A 111 -16.69 -0.84 13.31
N LEU A 112 -17.69 -1.57 12.78
CA LEU A 112 -18.42 -2.58 13.56
C LEU A 112 -17.52 -3.75 13.95
N PHE A 113 -16.76 -4.29 12.98
CA PHE A 113 -15.80 -5.34 13.23
C PHE A 113 -14.76 -4.93 14.30
N ALA A 114 -14.23 -3.70 14.20
CA ALA A 114 -13.29 -3.18 15.18
C ALA A 114 -13.89 -3.08 16.58
N LEU A 115 -15.13 -2.60 16.73
CA LEU A 115 -15.82 -2.53 18.02
C LEU A 115 -16.04 -3.92 18.65
N GLN A 116 -16.46 -4.89 17.85
CA GLN A 116 -16.66 -6.26 18.31
C GLN A 116 -15.32 -6.91 18.69
N LEU A 117 -14.27 -6.67 17.90
CA LEU A 117 -12.93 -7.16 18.17
C LEU A 117 -12.33 -6.55 19.45
N ILE A 118 -12.53 -5.26 19.71
CA ILE A 118 -12.17 -4.58 20.97
C ILE A 118 -12.83 -5.30 22.16
N SER A 119 -14.13 -5.59 22.05
CA SER A 119 -14.87 -6.29 23.11
C SER A 119 -14.38 -7.72 23.32
N LEU A 120 -14.12 -8.44 22.25
CA LEU A 120 -13.59 -9.79 22.28
C LEU A 120 -12.20 -9.84 22.91
N CYS A 121 -11.29 -8.96 22.48
CA CYS A 121 -9.95 -8.87 23.02
C CYS A 121 -9.96 -8.52 24.52
N LYS A 122 -10.87 -7.62 24.94
CA LYS A 122 -11.05 -7.31 26.36
C LYS A 122 -11.54 -8.51 27.17
N LYS A 123 -12.51 -9.27 26.65
CA LYS A 123 -13.08 -10.48 27.29
C LYS A 123 -12.00 -11.55 27.54
N TYR A 124 -11.08 -11.73 26.59
CA TYR A 124 -10.04 -12.77 26.66
C TYR A 124 -8.66 -12.24 27.10
N ASN A 125 -8.57 -10.98 27.52
CA ASN A 125 -7.32 -10.31 27.92
C ASN A 125 -6.22 -10.34 26.83
N ILE A 126 -6.62 -10.11 25.59
CA ILE A 126 -5.75 -10.09 24.39
C ILE A 126 -5.28 -8.67 24.13
N LYS A 127 -4.00 -8.49 23.81
CA LYS A 127 -3.45 -7.19 23.38
C LYS A 127 -3.86 -6.91 21.93
N LEU A 128 -4.61 -5.84 21.73
CA LEU A 128 -5.07 -5.43 20.38
C LEU A 128 -4.18 -4.33 19.83
N ILE A 129 -3.69 -4.52 18.60
CA ILE A 129 -2.90 -3.55 17.84
C ILE A 129 -3.69 -3.17 16.60
N LEU A 130 -3.91 -1.89 16.38
CA LEU A 130 -4.43 -1.35 15.13
C LEU A 130 -3.27 -1.08 14.16
N ASP A 131 -3.28 -1.68 12.99
CA ASP A 131 -2.45 -1.28 11.86
C ASP A 131 -3.27 -0.36 10.94
N SER A 132 -3.03 0.96 11.05
CA SER A 132 -3.76 2.01 10.35
C SER A 132 -2.95 2.55 9.18
N THR A 133 -3.42 2.31 7.96
CA THR A 133 -2.68 2.65 6.73
C THR A 133 -3.42 3.58 5.78
N GLU A 134 -4.69 3.88 6.04
CA GLU A 134 -5.51 4.69 5.13
C GLU A 134 -6.54 5.52 5.89
N TRP A 135 -6.77 6.73 5.38
CA TRP A 135 -7.94 7.54 5.72
C TRP A 135 -8.56 8.06 4.43
N TYR A 136 -9.63 7.41 4.00
CA TYR A 136 -10.28 7.72 2.73
C TYR A 136 -10.83 9.15 2.69
N ASP A 137 -10.71 9.78 1.54
CA ASP A 137 -11.42 11.02 1.26
C ASP A 137 -12.83 10.70 0.75
N SER A 138 -13.83 11.41 1.27
CA SER A 138 -15.22 11.17 0.90
C SER A 138 -15.52 11.41 -0.58
N SER A 139 -14.76 12.30 -1.26
CA SER A 139 -14.91 12.54 -2.69
C SER A 139 -14.59 11.33 -3.57
N HIS A 140 -13.82 10.37 -3.04
CA HIS A 140 -13.45 9.14 -3.73
C HIS A 140 -14.40 7.96 -3.44
N LEU A 141 -15.29 8.14 -2.46
CA LEU A 141 -16.21 7.09 -2.04
C LEU A 141 -17.55 7.19 -2.78
N PRO A 142 -18.24 6.06 -2.99
CA PRO A 142 -19.58 6.05 -3.58
C PRO A 142 -20.55 6.97 -2.81
N MET A 143 -21.33 7.75 -3.54
CA MET A 143 -22.28 8.75 -3.00
C MET A 143 -21.60 9.89 -2.19
N GLY A 144 -20.27 10.08 -2.33
CA GLY A 144 -19.53 11.15 -1.68
C GLY A 144 -19.66 11.12 -0.14
N ARG A 145 -19.74 12.30 0.49
CA ARG A 145 -19.80 12.43 1.96
C ARG A 145 -21.06 11.85 2.63
N PHE A 146 -22.13 11.65 1.86
CA PHE A 146 -23.40 11.11 2.36
C PHE A 146 -23.53 9.60 2.14
N GLY A 147 -22.57 8.97 1.45
CA GLY A 147 -22.58 7.55 1.23
C GLY A 147 -22.22 6.77 2.50
N LEU A 148 -22.78 5.55 2.63
CA LEU A 148 -22.47 4.64 3.74
C LEU A 148 -20.97 4.43 3.96
N PRO A 149 -20.13 4.26 2.90
CA PRO A 149 -18.69 4.13 3.10
C PRO A 149 -18.03 5.37 3.72
N ALA A 150 -18.57 6.58 3.44
CA ALA A 150 -18.05 7.81 4.04
C ALA A 150 -18.46 7.95 5.51
N ILE A 151 -19.70 7.57 5.83
CA ILE A 151 -20.22 7.55 7.23
C ILE A 151 -19.43 6.51 8.04
N GLU A 152 -19.27 5.31 7.51
CA GLU A 152 -18.46 4.25 8.14
C GLU A 152 -17.02 4.73 8.42
N ASN A 153 -16.34 5.27 7.39
CA ASN A 153 -15.01 5.82 7.51
C ASN A 153 -14.92 6.95 8.56
N PHE A 154 -15.94 7.81 8.64
CA PHE A 154 -16.02 8.85 9.66
C PHE A 154 -16.13 8.24 11.07
N ILE A 155 -17.07 7.32 11.29
CA ILE A 155 -17.26 6.63 12.58
C ILE A 155 -15.98 5.88 12.99
N ARG A 156 -15.40 5.13 12.07
CA ARG A 156 -14.17 4.36 12.28
C ARG A 156 -13.03 5.24 12.77
N MET A 157 -12.74 6.31 12.04
CA MET A 157 -11.59 7.16 12.33
C MET A 157 -11.79 8.04 13.57
N HIS A 158 -13.01 8.57 13.80
CA HIS A 158 -13.24 9.53 14.88
C HIS A 158 -13.68 8.91 16.21
N TYR A 159 -14.32 7.73 16.19
CA TYR A 159 -14.94 7.17 17.39
C TYR A 159 -14.48 5.75 17.74
N VAL A 160 -13.98 4.99 16.78
CA VAL A 160 -13.62 3.58 17.01
C VAL A 160 -12.13 3.40 17.20
N TYR A 161 -11.33 3.80 16.22
CA TYR A 161 -9.87 3.63 16.26
C TYR A 161 -9.21 4.33 17.44
N PRO A 162 -9.64 5.55 17.86
CA PRO A 162 -9.07 6.20 19.05
C PRO A 162 -9.29 5.46 20.38
N LYS A 163 -10.14 4.41 20.41
CA LYS A 163 -10.33 3.54 21.59
C LYS A 163 -9.21 2.49 21.75
N ILE A 164 -8.41 2.26 20.70
CA ILE A 164 -7.33 1.26 20.71
C ILE A 164 -6.05 1.93 21.21
N SER A 165 -5.39 1.30 22.17
CA SER A 165 -4.21 1.88 22.84
C SER A 165 -2.89 1.61 22.12
N ASN A 166 -2.82 0.56 21.28
CA ASN A 166 -1.60 0.23 20.56
C ASN A 166 -1.85 0.43 19.06
N ILE A 167 -1.11 1.36 18.45
CA ILE A 167 -1.35 1.76 17.06
C ILE A 167 -0.04 1.76 16.27
N ILE A 168 -0.06 1.08 15.13
CA ILE A 168 0.95 1.19 14.08
C ILE A 168 0.37 2.08 12.99
N SER A 169 0.97 3.25 12.78
CA SER A 169 0.56 4.22 11.76
C SER A 169 1.50 4.15 10.56
N ILE A 170 0.94 4.18 9.34
CA ILE A 170 1.79 4.16 8.13
C ILE A 170 2.47 5.50 7.86
N SER A 171 1.94 6.60 8.42
CA SER A 171 2.38 7.97 8.14
C SER A 171 2.43 8.85 9.40
N HIS A 172 3.21 9.91 9.34
CA HIS A 172 3.24 10.95 10.37
C HIS A 172 1.87 11.63 10.54
N TYR A 173 1.13 11.79 9.45
CA TYR A 173 -0.21 12.36 9.50
C TYR A 173 -1.14 11.56 10.40
N LEU A 174 -1.24 10.23 10.21
CA LEU A 174 -2.05 9.35 11.05
C LEU A 174 -1.52 9.28 12.49
N ASN A 175 -0.21 9.19 12.66
CA ASN A 175 0.39 9.15 13.99
C ASN A 175 0.06 10.41 14.81
N ASN A 176 0.21 11.59 14.21
CA ASN A 176 -0.14 12.87 14.83
C ASN A 176 -1.66 12.99 15.09
N TYR A 177 -2.48 12.44 14.20
CA TYR A 177 -3.92 12.41 14.42
C TYR A 177 -4.28 11.61 15.69
N TYR A 178 -3.77 10.39 15.83
CA TYR A 178 -4.06 9.54 16.99
C TYR A 178 -3.47 10.08 18.28
N SER A 179 -2.30 10.68 18.25
CA SER A 179 -1.72 11.38 19.43
C SER A 179 -2.65 12.44 20.01
N LYS A 180 -3.42 13.13 19.14
CA LYS A 180 -4.33 14.21 19.54
C LYS A 180 -5.74 13.71 19.86
N LYS A 181 -6.15 12.57 19.30
CA LYS A 181 -7.54 12.07 19.35
C LYS A 181 -7.74 10.86 20.26
N SER A 182 -6.67 10.22 20.73
CA SER A 182 -6.80 9.08 21.65
C SER A 182 -7.58 9.48 22.90
N TYR A 183 -8.50 8.62 23.30
CA TYR A 183 -9.19 8.73 24.58
C TYR A 183 -8.35 8.29 25.77
N ARG A 184 -7.12 7.84 25.53
CA ARG A 184 -6.18 7.33 26.53
C ARG A 184 -4.91 8.19 26.54
N PRO A 185 -4.49 8.69 27.71
CA PRO A 185 -3.30 9.53 27.81
C PRO A 185 -1.99 8.76 27.54
N ASP A 186 -2.05 7.45 27.61
CA ASP A 186 -0.89 6.53 27.54
C ASP A 186 -0.86 5.68 26.26
N ILE A 187 -1.22 6.26 25.13
CA ILE A 187 -1.19 5.58 23.83
C ILE A 187 0.23 5.08 23.52
N ASN A 188 0.34 3.79 23.13
CA ASN A 188 1.56 3.20 22.58
C ASN A 188 1.47 3.24 21.05
N GLN A 189 2.31 4.02 20.41
CA GLN A 189 2.26 4.18 18.96
C GLN A 189 3.63 4.21 18.31
N ILE A 190 3.64 3.79 17.04
CA ILE A 190 4.83 3.78 16.18
C ILE A 190 4.46 4.19 14.78
N ILE A 191 5.38 4.83 14.06
CA ILE A 191 5.29 5.02 12.62
C ILE A 191 6.07 3.89 11.95
N LEU A 192 5.36 3.10 11.14
CA LEU A 192 5.96 2.08 10.30
C LEU A 192 5.48 2.33 8.86
N PRO A 193 6.27 2.97 7.99
CA PRO A 193 5.93 3.13 6.58
C PRO A 193 5.92 1.77 5.86
N ILE A 194 5.73 1.76 4.56
CA ILE A 194 6.06 0.58 3.75
C ILE A 194 7.58 0.42 3.77
N VAL A 195 8.04 -0.77 4.09
CA VAL A 195 9.45 -1.14 4.08
C VAL A 195 9.69 -2.26 3.08
N LEU A 196 10.82 -2.23 2.40
CA LEU A 196 11.29 -3.26 1.48
C LEU A 196 12.80 -3.32 1.54
N ASP A 197 13.35 -4.49 1.28
CA ASP A 197 14.78 -4.63 1.04
C ASP A 197 15.07 -4.43 -0.45
N CYS A 198 16.28 -3.96 -0.78
CA CYS A 198 16.70 -3.79 -2.15
C CYS A 198 16.61 -5.11 -2.92
N GLN A 199 16.12 -5.03 -4.15
CA GLN A 199 16.08 -6.16 -5.06
C GLN A 199 17.34 -6.18 -5.93
N LEU A 200 17.79 -7.38 -6.29
CA LEU A 200 18.80 -7.54 -7.35
C LEU A 200 18.14 -7.18 -8.68
N VAL A 201 18.58 -6.10 -9.27
CA VAL A 201 18.06 -5.62 -10.56
C VAL A 201 19.12 -5.83 -11.63
N ALA A 202 18.69 -6.38 -12.77
CA ALA A 202 19.53 -6.42 -13.95
C ALA A 202 19.95 -5.00 -14.38
N GLU A 203 21.05 -4.86 -15.08
CA GLU A 203 21.46 -3.57 -15.64
C GLU A 203 20.36 -3.02 -16.56
N LYS A 204 19.95 -1.78 -16.31
CA LYS A 204 18.91 -1.14 -17.09
C LYS A 204 19.44 -0.75 -18.46
N PRO A 205 18.55 -0.64 -19.48
CA PRO A 205 18.93 -0.09 -20.79
C PRO A 205 19.59 1.29 -20.64
N SER A 206 20.47 1.65 -21.60
CA SER A 206 21.02 3.02 -21.62
C SER A 206 19.92 4.04 -21.84
N ILE A 207 19.89 5.07 -20.99
CA ILE A 207 18.95 6.17 -21.10
C ILE A 207 19.17 7.02 -22.36
N ASP A 208 20.38 6.97 -22.94
CA ASP A 208 20.73 7.67 -24.19
C ASP A 208 19.98 7.10 -25.42
N GLN A 209 19.46 5.88 -25.32
CA GLN A 209 18.67 5.22 -26.37
C GLN A 209 17.17 5.60 -26.28
N GLY A 210 16.75 6.27 -25.23
CA GLY A 210 15.39 6.68 -24.98
C GLY A 210 14.98 6.49 -23.52
N ILE A 211 13.93 7.14 -23.12
CA ILE A 211 13.46 7.16 -21.73
C ILE A 211 12.22 6.26 -21.58
N ASN A 212 12.34 5.22 -20.77
CA ASN A 212 11.23 4.35 -20.41
C ASN A 212 10.68 4.74 -19.02
N PHE A 213 9.41 5.10 -18.98
CA PHE A 213 8.66 5.33 -17.74
C PHE A 213 7.87 4.10 -17.35
N ILE A 214 7.52 3.99 -16.07
CA ILE A 214 6.64 2.93 -15.54
C ILE A 214 5.62 3.49 -14.55
N TYR A 215 4.41 2.98 -14.64
CA TYR A 215 3.42 3.02 -13.58
C TYR A 215 2.89 1.60 -13.36
N ALA A 216 2.91 1.11 -12.11
CA ALA A 216 2.35 -0.20 -11.76
C ALA A 216 1.26 -0.04 -10.71
N GLY A 217 0.01 -0.26 -11.09
CA GLY A 217 -1.13 -0.19 -10.19
C GLY A 217 -2.46 0.06 -10.90
N ASN A 218 -3.54 -0.09 -10.17
CA ASN A 218 -4.85 0.27 -10.68
C ASN A 218 -4.95 1.78 -10.85
N LEU A 219 -5.41 2.25 -12.01
CA LEU A 219 -5.78 3.63 -12.23
C LEU A 219 -7.09 3.91 -11.49
N GLY A 220 -6.93 4.23 -10.21
CA GLY A 220 -8.02 4.71 -9.38
C GLY A 220 -7.95 6.22 -9.22
N LYS A 221 -8.84 6.74 -8.39
CA LYS A 221 -8.89 8.18 -8.08
C LYS A 221 -7.73 8.68 -7.20
N LYS A 222 -6.80 7.79 -6.79
CA LYS A 222 -5.71 8.15 -5.86
C LYS A 222 -4.46 8.68 -6.56
N ASP A 223 -4.11 8.12 -7.72
CA ASP A 223 -2.90 8.49 -8.43
C ASP A 223 -3.30 9.14 -9.76
N ASN A 224 -2.85 10.37 -9.99
CA ASN A 224 -3.18 11.14 -11.20
C ASN A 224 -2.02 11.07 -12.21
N ILE A 225 -2.05 10.05 -13.08
CA ILE A 225 -1.06 9.92 -14.16
C ILE A 225 -1.59 10.39 -15.53
N ILE A 226 -2.86 10.77 -15.61
CA ILE A 226 -3.49 11.17 -16.88
C ILE A 226 -2.84 12.44 -17.44
N ASP A 227 -2.54 13.39 -16.59
CA ASP A 227 -1.87 14.63 -17.02
C ASP A 227 -0.46 14.33 -17.56
N PHE A 228 0.26 13.40 -16.93
CA PHE A 228 1.56 12.95 -17.42
C PHE A 228 1.45 12.24 -18.77
N ILE A 229 0.44 11.38 -18.96
CA ILE A 229 0.19 10.73 -20.25
C ILE A 229 -0.10 11.75 -21.35
N ASN A 230 -0.95 12.72 -21.08
CA ASN A 230 -1.29 13.79 -22.04
C ASN A 230 -0.08 14.68 -22.37
N TYR A 231 0.91 14.74 -21.50
CA TYR A 231 2.13 15.53 -21.68
C TYR A 231 3.22 14.78 -22.48
N LEU A 232 3.14 13.46 -22.64
CA LEU A 232 4.17 12.66 -23.34
C LEU A 232 4.54 13.15 -24.75
N PRO A 233 3.59 13.57 -25.63
CA PRO A 233 3.95 14.11 -26.95
C PRO A 233 4.83 15.36 -26.86
N THR A 234 4.50 16.28 -25.95
CA THR A 234 5.29 17.49 -25.69
C THR A 234 6.67 17.15 -25.14
N LEU A 235 6.73 16.21 -24.19
CA LEU A 235 7.97 15.73 -23.60
C LEU A 235 8.89 15.10 -24.65
N HIS A 236 8.35 14.26 -25.53
CA HIS A 236 9.08 13.68 -26.66
C HIS A 236 9.65 14.74 -27.59
N GLN A 237 8.84 15.72 -27.98
CA GLN A 237 9.27 16.82 -28.89
C GLN A 237 10.39 17.67 -28.27
N GLN A 238 10.28 18.00 -26.97
CA GLN A 238 11.23 18.90 -26.30
C GLN A 238 12.56 18.23 -25.98
N LEU A 239 12.54 16.95 -25.59
CA LEU A 239 13.76 16.17 -25.32
C LEU A 239 14.42 15.63 -26.59
N ASN A 240 13.69 15.58 -27.71
CA ASN A 240 14.14 14.99 -28.98
C ASN A 240 14.71 13.57 -28.79
N CYS A 241 14.10 12.76 -27.91
CA CYS A 241 14.48 11.39 -27.67
C CYS A 241 13.28 10.46 -27.64
N PRO A 242 13.42 9.16 -27.98
CA PRO A 242 12.35 8.19 -27.85
C PRO A 242 11.84 8.09 -26.41
N ILE A 243 10.53 8.05 -26.22
CA ILE A 243 9.90 7.86 -24.92
C ILE A 243 8.84 6.75 -24.99
N LEU A 244 8.77 5.93 -23.93
CA LEU A 244 7.74 4.92 -23.77
C LEU A 244 7.29 4.89 -22.31
N PHE A 245 5.97 4.92 -22.08
CA PHE A 245 5.38 4.77 -20.77
C PHE A 245 4.68 3.43 -20.62
N ASN A 246 5.28 2.54 -19.85
CA ASN A 246 4.75 1.23 -19.52
C ASN A 246 3.74 1.34 -18.37
N ILE A 247 2.51 0.90 -18.58
CA ILE A 247 1.41 1.01 -17.62
C ILE A 247 0.90 -0.40 -17.30
N ALA A 248 1.23 -0.92 -16.13
CA ALA A 248 0.71 -2.18 -15.61
C ALA A 248 -0.52 -1.92 -14.74
N GLY A 249 -1.58 -2.69 -14.96
CA GLY A 249 -2.86 -2.59 -14.22
C GLY A 249 -4.04 -2.10 -15.06
N VAL A 250 -3.80 -1.65 -16.29
CA VAL A 250 -4.80 -1.14 -17.22
C VAL A 250 -4.56 -1.69 -18.61
N THR A 251 -5.62 -2.04 -19.33
CA THR A 251 -5.59 -2.45 -20.74
C THR A 251 -5.70 -1.24 -21.67
N PHE A 252 -5.35 -1.41 -22.95
CA PHE A 252 -5.53 -0.35 -23.97
C PHE A 252 -6.99 0.10 -24.07
N SER A 253 -7.96 -0.81 -24.02
CA SER A 253 -9.38 -0.46 -24.06
C SER A 253 -9.78 0.41 -22.89
N GLN A 254 -9.38 0.02 -21.66
CA GLN A 254 -9.64 0.82 -20.47
C GLN A 254 -8.97 2.19 -20.49
N MET A 255 -7.76 2.27 -21.07
CA MET A 255 -7.06 3.55 -21.23
C MET A 255 -7.76 4.46 -22.24
N ARG A 256 -8.24 3.89 -23.36
CA ARG A 256 -9.03 4.64 -24.34
C ARG A 256 -10.33 5.19 -23.75
N ASP A 257 -11.02 4.38 -22.93
CA ASP A 257 -12.24 4.82 -22.22
C ASP A 257 -11.95 5.95 -21.22
N LEU A 258 -10.80 5.93 -20.55
CA LEU A 258 -10.40 6.96 -19.59
C LEU A 258 -9.99 8.30 -20.25
N LEU A 259 -9.28 8.23 -21.37
CA LEU A 259 -8.75 9.42 -22.08
C LEU A 259 -9.76 10.01 -23.07
N GLY A 260 -10.71 9.22 -23.54
CA GLY A 260 -11.49 9.51 -24.73
C GLY A 260 -10.67 9.27 -26.02
N SER A 261 -11.37 9.00 -27.14
CA SER A 261 -10.73 8.57 -28.40
C SER A 261 -9.70 9.59 -28.92
N GLU A 262 -10.03 10.87 -28.93
CA GLU A 262 -9.15 11.92 -29.44
C GLU A 262 -7.82 12.01 -28.68
N ASN A 263 -7.86 12.06 -27.35
CA ASN A 263 -6.64 12.12 -26.54
C ASN A 263 -5.86 10.81 -26.63
N PHE A 264 -6.56 9.68 -26.65
CA PHE A 264 -5.91 8.38 -26.81
C PHE A 264 -5.13 8.28 -28.11
N ASP A 265 -5.71 8.69 -29.25
CA ASP A 265 -5.06 8.66 -30.57
C ASP A 265 -3.78 9.52 -30.61
N ARG A 266 -3.72 10.60 -29.83
CA ARG A 266 -2.54 11.45 -29.71
C ARG A 266 -1.40 10.81 -28.91
N VAL A 267 -1.72 9.94 -27.94
CA VAL A 267 -0.72 9.41 -26.99
C VAL A 267 -0.43 7.92 -27.17
N GLN A 268 -1.22 7.18 -27.95
CA GLN A 268 -1.14 5.73 -28.06
C GLN A 268 0.24 5.18 -28.47
N THR A 269 1.01 5.93 -29.22
CA THR A 269 2.38 5.57 -29.65
C THR A 269 3.42 5.72 -28.53
N TYR A 270 3.09 6.45 -27.47
CA TYR A 270 3.96 6.70 -26.33
C TYR A 270 3.65 5.84 -25.12
N ILE A 271 2.56 5.05 -25.16
CA ILE A 271 2.10 4.24 -24.03
C ILE A 271 2.05 2.75 -24.38
N ASN A 272 2.35 1.91 -23.39
CA ASN A 272 2.17 0.47 -23.48
C ASN A 272 1.36 -0.02 -22.28
N CYS A 273 0.11 -0.43 -22.52
CA CYS A 273 -0.83 -0.86 -21.47
C CYS A 273 -0.82 -2.39 -21.36
N HIS A 274 -0.28 -2.91 -20.28
CA HIS A 274 -0.04 -4.35 -20.09
C HIS A 274 -1.21 -5.10 -19.44
N GLY A 275 -2.27 -4.40 -19.00
CA GLY A 275 -3.30 -5.01 -18.17
C GLY A 275 -2.75 -5.45 -16.81
N ARG A 276 -3.47 -6.33 -16.13
CA ARG A 276 -3.04 -6.86 -14.83
C ARG A 276 -1.91 -7.88 -15.03
N LEU A 277 -0.78 -7.64 -14.37
CA LEU A 277 0.40 -8.49 -14.42
C LEU A 277 0.64 -9.21 -13.08
N SER A 278 1.36 -10.33 -13.14
CA SER A 278 1.98 -10.95 -11.97
C SER A 278 3.11 -10.09 -11.41
N ARG A 279 3.47 -10.31 -10.15
CA ARG A 279 4.56 -9.57 -9.50
C ARG A 279 5.89 -9.68 -10.28
N ASP A 280 6.25 -10.87 -10.75
CA ASP A 280 7.49 -11.09 -11.48
C ASP A 280 7.55 -10.27 -12.79
N LYS A 281 6.41 -10.19 -13.50
CA LYS A 281 6.30 -9.37 -14.70
C LYS A 281 6.38 -7.87 -14.41
N VAL A 282 5.86 -7.42 -13.26
CA VAL A 282 6.00 -6.03 -12.82
C VAL A 282 7.46 -5.73 -12.48
N ILE A 283 8.16 -6.64 -11.81
CA ILE A 283 9.60 -6.54 -11.53
C ILE A 283 10.41 -6.45 -12.84
N ASP A 284 10.09 -7.29 -13.82
CA ASP A 284 10.72 -7.23 -15.15
C ASP A 284 10.50 -5.88 -15.86
N LEU A 285 9.29 -5.30 -15.75
CA LEU A 285 9.05 -3.95 -16.29
C LEU A 285 9.85 -2.86 -15.57
N TYR A 286 9.98 -2.94 -14.23
CA TYR A 286 10.83 -2.00 -13.49
C TYR A 286 12.29 -2.10 -13.92
N SER A 287 12.81 -3.32 -14.17
CA SER A 287 14.21 -3.51 -14.63
C SER A 287 14.48 -2.87 -15.99
N LYS A 288 13.45 -2.67 -16.81
CA LYS A 288 13.52 -2.06 -18.15
C LYS A 288 13.15 -0.57 -18.18
N SER A 289 12.74 -0.02 -17.04
CA SER A 289 12.26 1.35 -16.94
C SER A 289 13.25 2.25 -16.21
N HIS A 290 13.37 3.50 -16.69
CA HIS A 290 14.29 4.49 -16.12
C HIS A 290 13.65 5.26 -14.96
N PHE A 291 12.41 5.69 -15.09
CA PHE A 291 11.69 6.43 -14.05
C PHE A 291 10.31 5.83 -13.81
N SER A 292 9.87 5.85 -12.56
CA SER A 292 8.45 5.65 -12.25
C SER A 292 7.73 6.98 -12.08
N VAL A 293 6.41 6.97 -12.27
CA VAL A 293 5.58 8.17 -12.21
C VAL A 293 4.55 8.03 -11.11
N LEU A 294 4.45 9.03 -10.23
CA LEU A 294 3.55 9.04 -9.09
C LEU A 294 3.08 10.46 -8.74
N PHE A 295 1.94 10.86 -9.23
CA PHE A 295 1.30 12.13 -8.86
C PHE A 295 0.06 11.87 -8.02
N ARG A 296 -0.19 12.70 -7.01
CA ARG A 296 -1.35 12.63 -6.13
C ARG A 296 -1.93 14.00 -5.88
N ASP A 297 -3.25 14.08 -5.81
CA ASP A 297 -3.94 15.31 -5.39
C ASP A 297 -3.60 15.64 -3.94
N ASP A 298 -3.52 16.94 -3.61
CA ASP A 298 -3.35 17.41 -2.24
C ASP A 298 -4.65 17.24 -1.45
N LYS A 299 -4.90 16.00 -1.04
CA LYS A 299 -6.06 15.58 -0.27
C LYS A 299 -5.65 14.70 0.91
N ARG A 300 -6.52 14.61 1.90
CA ARG A 300 -6.26 13.85 3.13
C ARG A 300 -5.75 12.42 2.91
N TYR A 301 -6.27 11.70 1.93
CA TYR A 301 -5.83 10.33 1.65
C TYR A 301 -4.34 10.24 1.25
N ALA A 302 -3.82 11.27 0.60
CA ALA A 302 -2.42 11.31 0.16
C ALA A 302 -1.46 11.59 1.34
N HIS A 303 -1.91 12.37 2.32
CA HIS A 303 -1.16 12.61 3.56
C HIS A 303 -1.28 11.43 4.55
N ALA A 304 -2.46 10.82 4.65
CA ALA A 304 -2.71 9.72 5.58
C ALA A 304 -2.05 8.40 5.15
N GLY A 305 -1.95 8.16 3.84
CA GLY A 305 -1.30 6.97 3.29
C GLY A 305 0.19 7.15 3.05
N PHE A 306 0.84 6.04 2.70
CA PHE A 306 2.21 6.03 2.18
C PHE A 306 2.25 5.19 0.89
N PRO A 307 2.80 5.70 -0.23
CA PRO A 307 2.70 4.99 -1.51
C PRO A 307 3.66 3.81 -1.59
N THR A 308 3.14 2.60 -1.65
CA THR A 308 3.92 1.38 -1.87
C THR A 308 4.76 1.45 -3.14
N LYS A 309 4.22 2.05 -4.21
CA LYS A 309 4.90 2.23 -5.50
C LYS A 309 6.22 3.00 -5.39
N LEU A 310 6.31 3.96 -4.48
CA LEU A 310 7.54 4.72 -4.22
C LEU A 310 8.65 3.80 -3.74
N VAL A 311 8.34 2.97 -2.75
CA VAL A 311 9.33 2.06 -2.14
C VAL A 311 9.67 0.91 -3.09
N GLU A 312 8.68 0.37 -3.80
CA GLU A 312 8.91 -0.64 -4.85
C GLU A 312 9.82 -0.10 -5.95
N SER A 313 9.58 1.13 -6.41
CA SER A 313 10.40 1.78 -7.42
C SER A 313 11.87 1.91 -6.97
N TRP A 314 12.10 2.47 -5.79
CA TRP A 314 13.44 2.66 -5.25
C TRP A 314 14.14 1.32 -4.94
N SER A 315 13.42 0.31 -4.46
CA SER A 315 13.99 -1.03 -4.25
C SER A 315 14.52 -1.66 -5.54
N MET A 316 13.97 -1.21 -6.68
CA MET A 316 14.35 -1.61 -8.03
C MET A 316 15.29 -0.59 -8.71
N ALA A 317 16.00 0.25 -7.93
CA ALA A 317 16.87 1.31 -8.44
C ALA A 317 16.21 2.20 -9.51
N THR A 318 14.93 2.54 -9.32
CA THR A 318 14.15 3.35 -10.27
C THR A 318 13.75 4.66 -9.60
N PRO A 319 14.36 5.82 -9.96
CA PRO A 319 13.95 7.13 -9.48
C PRO A 319 12.48 7.44 -9.80
N VAL A 320 11.83 8.24 -8.94
CA VAL A 320 10.40 8.56 -9.07
C VAL A 320 10.21 10.00 -9.52
N ILE A 321 9.36 10.21 -10.51
CA ILE A 321 8.82 11.55 -10.85
C ILE A 321 7.54 11.72 -10.04
N CYS A 322 7.50 12.70 -9.14
CA CYS A 322 6.38 12.90 -8.23
C CYS A 322 6.19 14.36 -7.82
N ASN A 323 5.03 14.66 -7.25
CA ASN A 323 4.79 15.93 -6.56
C ASN A 323 5.09 15.80 -5.05
N PRO A 324 5.43 16.91 -4.36
CA PRO A 324 5.80 16.93 -2.94
C PRO A 324 4.56 16.82 -2.07
N ILE A 325 4.14 15.59 -1.73
CA ILE A 325 2.93 15.37 -0.94
C ILE A 325 3.14 14.36 0.18
N GLY A 326 2.56 14.66 1.35
CA GLY A 326 2.60 13.79 2.53
C GLY A 326 4.04 13.40 2.90
N ASP A 327 4.19 12.18 3.40
CA ASP A 327 5.49 11.67 3.86
C ASP A 327 6.48 11.35 2.71
N ILE A 328 6.08 11.48 1.45
CA ILE A 328 7.02 11.37 0.31
C ILE A 328 8.18 12.34 0.50
N THR A 329 7.90 13.57 0.97
CA THR A 329 8.88 14.63 1.17
C THR A 329 9.95 14.34 2.23
N LEU A 330 9.73 13.34 3.08
CA LEU A 330 10.72 12.92 4.09
C LEU A 330 11.81 12.03 3.50
N TYR A 331 11.54 11.40 2.37
CA TYR A 331 12.39 10.38 1.76
C TYR A 331 12.86 10.77 0.36
N ALA A 332 12.01 11.43 -0.42
CA ALA A 332 12.33 11.87 -1.77
C ALA A 332 13.20 13.12 -1.75
N GLN A 333 14.26 13.10 -2.55
CA GLN A 333 15.21 14.19 -2.71
C GLN A 333 15.38 14.46 -4.21
N HIS A 334 15.06 15.70 -4.63
CA HIS A 334 15.14 16.10 -6.03
C HIS A 334 16.60 16.01 -6.53
N GLY A 335 16.79 15.39 -7.69
CA GLY A 335 18.12 15.16 -8.28
C GLY A 335 18.90 13.99 -7.67
N GLU A 336 18.41 13.37 -6.59
CA GLU A 336 19.02 12.20 -5.97
C GLU A 336 18.23 10.92 -6.30
N ASN A 337 17.08 10.72 -5.67
CA ASN A 337 16.25 9.54 -5.87
C ASN A 337 14.88 9.86 -6.49
N ALA A 338 14.63 11.12 -6.77
CA ALA A 338 13.37 11.60 -7.33
C ALA A 338 13.55 12.84 -8.21
N CYS A 339 12.59 13.03 -9.13
CA CYS A 339 12.24 14.29 -9.74
C CYS A 339 11.02 14.84 -9.01
N ILE A 340 11.19 15.84 -8.17
CA ILE A 340 10.08 16.46 -7.45
C ILE A 340 9.65 17.73 -8.20
N VAL A 341 8.41 17.76 -8.68
CA VAL A 341 7.86 18.87 -9.45
C VAL A 341 6.49 19.27 -8.93
N ASN A 342 6.19 20.55 -8.97
CA ASN A 342 4.84 21.07 -8.73
C ASN A 342 4.03 21.17 -10.02
N ASP A 343 4.71 21.47 -11.13
CA ASP A 343 4.15 21.50 -12.47
C ASP A 343 4.81 20.41 -13.33
N ILE A 344 3.99 19.71 -14.11
CA ILE A 344 4.44 18.62 -14.96
C ILE A 344 5.41 19.12 -16.06
N THR A 345 5.32 20.36 -16.44
CA THR A 345 6.20 20.99 -17.44
C THR A 345 7.66 21.08 -16.98
N ASP A 346 7.91 21.10 -15.66
CA ASP A 346 9.26 21.10 -15.10
C ASP A 346 10.00 19.76 -15.30
N VAL A 347 9.27 18.68 -15.63
CA VAL A 347 9.86 17.36 -15.90
C VAL A 347 10.84 17.40 -17.08
N VAL A 348 10.54 18.16 -18.11
CA VAL A 348 11.43 18.32 -19.28
C VAL A 348 12.79 18.83 -18.86
N ARG A 349 12.82 19.94 -18.14
CA ARG A 349 14.07 20.56 -17.68
C ARG A 349 14.90 19.60 -16.85
N PHE A 350 14.23 18.91 -15.93
CA PHE A 350 14.89 17.91 -15.09
C PHE A 350 15.50 16.78 -15.91
N LEU A 351 14.76 16.20 -16.86
CA LEU A 351 15.25 15.10 -17.68
C LEU A 351 16.36 15.54 -18.63
N ASP A 352 16.28 16.74 -19.19
CA ASP A 352 17.34 17.34 -20.01
C ASP A 352 18.63 17.49 -19.21
N ASP A 353 18.54 17.97 -17.95
CA ASP A 353 19.67 18.08 -17.04
C ASP A 353 20.27 16.71 -16.70
N VAL A 354 19.44 15.69 -16.44
CA VAL A 354 19.88 14.31 -16.16
C VAL A 354 20.62 13.72 -17.34
N LEU A 355 20.13 13.91 -18.57
CA LEU A 355 20.75 13.42 -19.80
C LEU A 355 22.11 14.13 -20.04
N LYS A 356 22.14 15.46 -19.99
CA LYS A 356 23.36 16.27 -20.24
C LYS A 356 24.47 15.99 -19.24
N ASN A 357 24.11 15.77 -17.97
CA ASN A 357 25.08 15.58 -16.88
C ASN A 357 25.37 14.12 -16.53
N ASN A 358 24.78 13.16 -17.26
CA ASN A 358 24.91 11.73 -17.02
C ASN A 358 24.59 11.30 -15.56
N GLN A 359 23.58 11.92 -14.96
CA GLN A 359 23.25 11.77 -13.53
C GLN A 359 22.43 10.52 -13.24
N TYR A 360 21.90 9.84 -14.23
CA TYR A 360 20.95 8.74 -14.04
C TYR A 360 21.53 7.61 -13.18
N LYS A 361 22.78 7.18 -13.40
CA LYS A 361 23.43 6.14 -12.63
C LYS A 361 23.60 6.52 -11.14
N TYR A 362 23.94 7.77 -10.87
CA TYR A 362 23.97 8.32 -9.53
C TYR A 362 22.60 8.22 -8.84
N MET A 363 21.54 8.61 -9.55
CA MET A 363 20.17 8.54 -9.02
C MET A 363 19.74 7.11 -8.68
N GLN A 364 20.11 6.12 -9.51
CA GLN A 364 19.87 4.71 -9.23
C GLN A 364 20.51 4.27 -7.89
N GLN A 365 21.76 4.66 -7.66
CA GLN A 365 22.48 4.35 -6.42
C GLN A 365 21.83 5.03 -5.21
N GLN A 366 21.36 6.26 -5.35
CA GLN A 366 20.67 6.97 -4.27
C GLN A 366 19.30 6.36 -3.93
N CYS A 367 18.58 5.79 -4.90
CA CYS A 367 17.37 5.00 -4.64
C CYS A 367 17.64 3.83 -3.70
N GLN A 368 18.62 3.00 -4.02
CA GLN A 368 19.00 1.84 -3.21
C GLN A 368 19.50 2.26 -1.82
N LYS A 369 20.35 3.29 -1.77
CA LYS A 369 20.84 3.84 -0.50
C LYS A 369 19.69 4.37 0.38
N THR A 370 18.66 4.97 -0.21
CA THR A 370 17.47 5.42 0.53
C THR A 370 16.71 4.22 1.13
N ILE A 371 16.53 3.14 0.37
CA ILE A 371 15.92 1.91 0.89
C ILE A 371 16.75 1.37 2.06
N ASP A 372 18.03 1.14 1.87
CA ASP A 372 18.90 0.51 2.88
C ASP A 372 18.98 1.31 4.19
N LEU A 373 19.05 2.64 4.09
CA LEU A 373 19.25 3.52 5.24
C LEU A 373 17.94 4.00 5.89
N LYS A 374 16.82 4.02 5.16
CA LYS A 374 15.59 4.67 5.65
C LYS A 374 14.34 3.78 5.57
N LEU A 375 14.27 2.79 4.67
CA LEU A 375 13.02 2.06 4.37
C LEU A 375 13.18 0.55 4.30
N SER A 376 14.30 0.00 4.80
CA SER A 376 14.52 -1.46 4.87
C SER A 376 13.93 -2.09 6.14
N ASN A 377 13.71 -3.40 6.09
CA ASN A 377 13.28 -4.17 7.27
C ASN A 377 14.26 -3.99 8.45
N LYS A 378 15.56 -3.92 8.19
CA LYS A 378 16.61 -3.76 9.19
C LYS A 378 16.45 -2.46 10.00
N VAL A 379 16.08 -1.36 9.33
CA VAL A 379 15.92 -0.04 9.96
C VAL A 379 14.79 -0.07 11.01
N TYR A 380 13.69 -0.73 10.71
CA TYR A 380 12.50 -0.73 11.56
C TYR A 380 12.41 -1.92 12.53
N SER A 381 13.27 -2.92 12.41
CA SER A 381 13.20 -4.14 13.24
C SER A 381 13.25 -3.84 14.74
N ASN A 382 14.24 -3.09 15.20
CA ASN A 382 14.39 -2.78 16.62
C ASN A 382 13.23 -1.94 17.15
N GLN A 383 12.78 -0.96 16.38
CA GLN A 383 11.69 -0.07 16.75
C GLN A 383 10.36 -0.83 16.84
N LEU A 384 10.11 -1.75 15.92
CA LEU A 384 8.91 -2.60 15.92
C LEU A 384 8.94 -3.55 17.12
N LEU A 385 10.08 -4.20 17.40
CA LEU A 385 10.24 -5.09 18.56
C LEU A 385 10.04 -4.35 19.88
N GLU A 386 10.57 -3.15 20.00
CA GLU A 386 10.38 -2.31 21.19
C GLU A 386 8.91 -1.91 21.37
N PHE A 387 8.21 -1.57 20.30
CA PHE A 387 6.77 -1.31 20.32
C PHE A 387 5.99 -2.52 20.88
N PHE A 388 6.30 -3.74 20.40
CA PHE A 388 5.65 -4.96 20.88
C PHE A 388 5.97 -5.29 22.35
N ARG A 389 7.15 -4.93 22.86
CA ARG A 389 7.50 -5.09 24.29
C ARG A 389 6.70 -4.15 25.20
N ARG A 390 6.23 -3.02 24.69
CA ARG A 390 5.48 -2.00 25.43
C ARG A 390 3.96 -2.13 25.30
N LEU A 391 3.42 -3.26 24.79
CA LEU A 391 1.98 -3.44 24.57
C LEU A 391 1.18 -3.36 25.87
N LYS A 392 0.09 -2.62 25.81
CA LYS A 392 -0.84 -2.33 26.90
C LYS A 392 -2.14 -3.11 26.77
#